data_d565537ab54f831f9c3d7ca0f6196526
#
_entry.id   d565537ab54f831f9c3d7ca0f6196526
#
_cell.length_a   1.000
_cell.length_b   1.000
_cell.length_c   1.000
_cell.angle_alpha   90.00
_cell.angle_beta   90.00
_cell.angle_gamma   90.00
#
_symmetry.space_group_name_H-M   'P 1'
#
loop_
_entity.id
_entity.type
_entity.pdbx_description
1 polymer ?
#
loop_
_entity_poly.entity_id
_entity_poly.type
_entity_poly.pdbx_seq_one_letter_code
_entity_poly.pdbx_strand_id
1 'polypeptide(L)'
;MGQVNLVRIGRNYLNAGGSFTLTTGILADHPVMLTTSPAMVNGAIHSFVKAASLELVNGIRINVVSSGLVEDAVEKYEAYFPGHNPIPMKKVINGYVKSVEGKGTGEIIRMYDNC
;
A
#
# COMPACT_ATOMS: atom_id res chain seq x y z
N MET A 1 2.41 -2.71 13.61
CA MET A 1 2.73 -1.37 13.10
C MET A 1 4.21 -1.19 12.74
N GLY A 2 4.83 -2.24 12.24
CA GLY A 2 6.24 -2.22 11.82
C GLY A 2 6.53 -1.19 10.74
N GLN A 3 5.61 -1.02 9.76
CA GLN A 3 5.80 -0.05 8.70
C GLN A 3 5.78 1.40 9.21
N VAL A 4 4.91 1.70 10.18
CA VAL A 4 4.86 3.02 10.80
C VAL A 4 6.15 3.31 11.53
N ASN A 5 6.67 2.34 12.27
CA ASN A 5 7.93 2.48 12.99
C ASN A 5 9.12 2.65 12.03
N LEU A 6 9.11 1.96 10.89
CA LEU A 6 10.13 2.11 9.87
C LEU A 6 10.21 3.56 9.41
N VAL A 7 9.07 4.17 9.12
CA VAL A 7 9.03 5.57 8.68
C VAL A 7 9.45 6.52 9.80
N ARG A 8 8.91 6.31 11.00
CA ARG A 8 9.19 7.17 12.16
C ARG A 8 10.69 7.24 12.48
N ILE A 9 11.37 6.12 12.37
CA ILE A 9 12.81 6.04 12.66
C ILE A 9 13.62 6.34 11.40
N GLY A 10 13.24 5.73 10.27
CA GLY A 10 14.00 5.81 9.03
C GLY A 10 14.08 7.22 8.44
N ARG A 11 13.09 8.08 8.70
CA ARG A 11 13.11 9.47 8.20
C ARG A 11 14.36 10.24 8.60
N ASN A 12 14.99 9.85 9.69
CA ASN A 12 16.19 10.50 10.19
C ASN A 12 17.46 10.05 9.45
N TYR A 13 17.35 9.03 8.61
CA TYR A 13 18.49 8.42 7.92
C TYR A 13 18.41 8.54 6.40
N LEU A 14 17.28 8.99 5.85
CA LEU A 14 17.14 9.15 4.42
C LEU A 14 17.82 10.43 3.93
N ASN A 15 18.41 10.34 2.74
CA ASN A 15 18.91 11.51 2.04
C ASN A 15 17.74 12.37 1.55
N ALA A 16 18.01 13.65 1.31
CA ALA A 16 17.03 14.53 0.69
C ALA A 16 16.53 13.93 -0.61
N GLY A 17 15.21 13.98 -0.83
CA GLY A 17 14.59 13.40 -2.02
C GLY A 17 14.37 11.90 -1.97
N GLY A 18 14.69 11.24 -0.86
CA GLY A 18 14.42 9.81 -0.68
C GLY A 18 12.92 9.52 -0.58
N SER A 19 12.58 8.25 -0.49
CA SER A 19 11.17 7.88 -0.39
C SER A 19 10.95 6.61 0.41
N PHE A 20 9.71 6.51 0.93
CA PHE A 20 9.18 5.29 1.52
C PHE A 20 8.05 4.79 0.64
N THR A 21 8.00 3.48 0.42
CA THR A 21 6.88 2.83 -0.21
C THR A 21 6.39 1.72 0.72
N LEU A 22 5.18 1.91 1.24
CA LEU A 22 4.57 0.94 2.14
C LEU A 22 3.66 0.00 1.36
N THR A 23 3.25 -1.08 1.98
CA THR A 23 2.43 -2.10 1.34
C THR A 23 1.16 -2.36 2.15
N THR A 24 0.02 -2.36 1.47
CA THR A 24 -1.26 -2.76 2.02
C THR A 24 -2.00 -3.65 1.01
N GLY A 25 -3.26 -3.91 1.28
CA GLY A 25 -4.09 -4.70 0.38
C GLY A 25 -5.50 -4.14 0.26
N ILE A 26 -6.23 -4.71 -0.68
CA ILE A 26 -7.60 -4.30 -1.02
C ILE A 26 -8.56 -4.35 0.16
N LEU A 27 -8.25 -5.09 1.21
CA LEU A 27 -9.11 -5.19 2.40
C LEU A 27 -9.35 -3.86 3.09
N ALA A 28 -8.46 -2.88 2.88
CA ALA A 28 -8.67 -1.53 3.41
C ALA A 28 -9.91 -0.86 2.81
N ASP A 29 -10.18 -1.12 1.52
CA ASP A 29 -11.27 -0.50 0.79
C ASP A 29 -12.45 -1.46 0.57
N HIS A 30 -12.17 -2.75 0.37
CA HIS A 30 -13.16 -3.78 0.07
C HIS A 30 -12.95 -5.00 0.95
N PRO A 31 -13.32 -4.91 2.25
CA PRO A 31 -13.14 -6.04 3.15
C PRO A 31 -14.04 -7.21 2.79
N VAL A 32 -13.60 -8.41 3.15
CA VAL A 32 -14.38 -9.63 3.00
C VAL A 32 -14.64 -10.25 4.37
N MET A 33 -15.39 -11.35 4.44
CA MET A 33 -15.68 -11.99 5.70
C MET A 33 -14.38 -12.36 6.45
N LEU A 34 -14.40 -12.21 7.77
CA LEU A 34 -13.31 -12.55 8.68
C LEU A 34 -12.05 -11.67 8.54
N THR A 35 -12.22 -10.45 8.00
CA THR A 35 -11.06 -9.57 7.76
C THR A 35 -11.14 -8.23 8.49
N THR A 36 -11.90 -8.15 9.58
CA THR A 36 -12.04 -6.88 10.32
C THR A 36 -10.68 -6.33 10.77
N SER A 37 -9.83 -7.17 11.38
CA SER A 37 -8.50 -6.72 11.83
C SER A 37 -7.58 -6.33 10.69
N PRO A 38 -7.39 -7.17 9.66
CA PRO A 38 -6.57 -6.76 8.51
C PRO A 38 -7.10 -5.51 7.83
N ALA A 39 -8.42 -5.36 7.68
CA ALA A 39 -9.02 -4.17 7.07
C ALA A 39 -8.68 -2.92 7.89
N MET A 40 -8.80 -3.01 9.20
CA MET A 40 -8.49 -1.90 10.10
C MET A 40 -7.01 -1.49 10.02
N VAL A 41 -6.11 -2.46 10.05
CA VAL A 41 -4.67 -2.20 10.00
C VAL A 41 -4.28 -1.59 8.67
N ASN A 42 -4.76 -2.14 7.55
CA ASN A 42 -4.46 -1.61 6.22
C ASN A 42 -5.05 -0.21 6.05
N GLY A 43 -6.26 0.02 6.54
CA GLY A 43 -6.87 1.35 6.51
C GLY A 43 -6.10 2.38 7.33
N ALA A 44 -5.57 1.97 8.48
CA ALA A 44 -4.75 2.83 9.32
C ALA A 44 -3.47 3.25 8.59
N ILE A 45 -2.83 2.35 7.84
CA ILE A 45 -1.64 2.66 7.04
C ILE A 45 -1.99 3.69 5.96
N HIS A 46 -3.15 3.57 5.30
CA HIS A 46 -3.58 4.54 4.29
C HIS A 46 -3.68 5.94 4.88
N SER A 47 -4.33 6.07 6.03
CA SER A 47 -4.47 7.37 6.69
C SER A 47 -3.13 7.90 7.18
N PHE A 48 -2.27 7.03 7.68
CA PHE A 48 -0.92 7.39 8.12
C PHE A 48 -0.11 7.98 6.96
N VAL A 49 -0.14 7.34 5.78
CA VAL A 49 0.61 7.83 4.61
C VAL A 49 0.16 9.23 4.21
N LYS A 50 -1.14 9.48 4.19
CA LYS A 50 -1.66 10.80 3.87
C LYS A 50 -1.15 11.87 4.84
N ALA A 51 -1.23 11.59 6.12
CA ALA A 51 -0.79 12.53 7.15
C ALA A 51 0.73 12.73 7.14
N ALA A 52 1.47 11.63 7.07
CA ALA A 52 2.93 11.69 7.09
C ALA A 52 3.50 12.46 5.90
N SER A 53 2.86 12.39 4.73
CA SER A 53 3.31 13.12 3.55
C SER A 53 3.35 14.63 3.76
N LEU A 54 2.52 15.15 4.66
CA LEU A 54 2.47 16.58 4.98
C LEU A 54 3.58 16.99 5.95
N GLU A 55 4.12 16.04 6.70
CA GLU A 55 5.09 16.33 7.76
C GLU A 55 6.52 15.95 7.43
N LEU A 56 6.73 15.07 6.45
CA LEU A 56 8.08 14.73 6.02
C LEU A 56 8.73 15.91 5.32
N VAL A 57 10.01 16.13 5.64
CA VAL A 57 10.77 17.27 5.15
C VAL A 57 11.84 16.84 4.16
N ASN A 58 12.59 17.81 3.60
CA ASN A 58 13.71 17.56 2.68
C ASN A 58 13.31 16.82 1.40
N GLY A 59 12.08 17.01 0.95
CA GLY A 59 11.61 16.36 -0.28
C GLY A 59 11.42 14.85 -0.15
N ILE A 60 11.39 14.32 1.06
CA ILE A 60 11.14 12.91 1.30
C ILE A 60 9.68 12.60 0.99
N ARG A 61 9.45 11.62 0.13
CA ARG A 61 8.11 11.21 -0.30
C ARG A 61 7.69 9.93 0.41
N ILE A 62 6.40 9.73 0.54
CA ILE A 62 5.83 8.50 1.11
C ILE A 62 4.57 8.13 0.35
N ASN A 63 4.49 6.89 -0.09
CA ASN A 63 3.32 6.35 -0.76
C ASN A 63 3.06 4.93 -0.26
N VAL A 64 1.91 4.40 -0.57
CA VAL A 64 1.56 3.01 -0.27
C VAL A 64 0.98 2.35 -1.51
N VAL A 65 1.40 1.13 -1.78
CA VAL A 65 0.81 0.30 -2.84
C VAL A 65 -0.18 -0.65 -2.19
N SER A 66 -1.43 -0.54 -2.61
CA SER A 66 -2.51 -1.41 -2.14
C SER A 66 -2.84 -2.42 -3.24
N SER A 67 -2.65 -3.70 -2.95
CA SER A 67 -2.80 -4.76 -3.93
C SER A 67 -4.15 -5.47 -3.81
N GLY A 68 -4.77 -5.76 -4.94
CA GLY A 68 -5.89 -6.69 -5.01
C GLY A 68 -5.39 -8.12 -4.91
N LEU A 69 -6.28 -9.09 -5.19
CA LEU A 69 -5.94 -10.50 -5.21
C LEU A 69 -5.00 -10.76 -6.39
N VAL A 70 -3.77 -11.17 -6.12
CA VAL A 70 -2.81 -11.47 -7.19
C VAL A 70 -3.03 -12.88 -7.72
N GLU A 71 -2.75 -13.08 -9.01
CA GLU A 71 -2.91 -14.39 -9.64
C GLU A 71 -2.13 -15.48 -8.91
N ASP A 72 -0.96 -15.17 -8.42
CA ASP A 72 -0.10 -16.11 -7.71
C ASP A 72 -0.71 -16.64 -6.41
N ALA A 73 -1.69 -15.93 -5.86
CA ALA A 73 -2.34 -16.28 -4.59
C ALA A 73 -3.75 -16.84 -4.76
N VAL A 74 -4.23 -16.97 -5.99
CA VAL A 74 -5.62 -17.41 -6.27
C VAL A 74 -5.95 -18.74 -5.62
N GLU A 75 -5.11 -19.74 -5.80
CA GLU A 75 -5.38 -21.07 -5.27
C GLU A 75 -5.59 -21.08 -3.77
N LYS A 76 -4.86 -20.23 -3.05
CA LYS A 76 -4.90 -20.18 -1.59
C LYS A 76 -6.06 -19.33 -1.07
N TYR A 77 -6.38 -18.23 -1.75
CA TYR A 77 -7.29 -17.22 -1.19
C TYR A 77 -8.58 -16.98 -1.96
N GLU A 78 -8.76 -17.60 -3.13
CA GLU A 78 -9.92 -17.36 -3.99
C GLU A 78 -11.25 -17.49 -3.24
N ALA A 79 -11.38 -18.50 -2.40
CA ALA A 79 -12.63 -18.75 -1.67
C ALA A 79 -13.00 -17.63 -0.70
N TYR A 80 -12.01 -16.84 -0.26
CA TYR A 80 -12.23 -15.73 0.67
C TYR A 80 -12.58 -14.42 -0.04
N PHE A 81 -12.45 -14.39 -1.36
CA PHE A 81 -12.66 -13.17 -2.17
C PHE A 81 -13.70 -13.37 -3.26
N PRO A 82 -14.96 -13.65 -2.87
CA PRO A 82 -16.00 -13.88 -3.87
C PRO A 82 -16.20 -12.65 -4.76
N GLY A 83 -16.21 -12.87 -6.06
CA GLY A 83 -16.43 -11.79 -7.03
C GLY A 83 -15.21 -10.92 -7.33
N HIS A 84 -14.07 -11.19 -6.69
CA HIS A 84 -12.83 -10.46 -7.01
C HIS A 84 -12.15 -11.07 -8.23
N ASN A 85 -11.68 -10.21 -9.11
CA ASN A 85 -10.88 -10.63 -10.26
C ASN A 85 -9.41 -10.61 -9.90
N PRO A 86 -8.68 -11.72 -10.11
CA PRO A 86 -7.23 -11.72 -9.87
C PRO A 86 -6.50 -10.76 -10.78
N ILE A 87 -5.42 -10.19 -10.30
CA ILE A 87 -4.58 -9.29 -11.08
C ILE A 87 -3.18 -9.90 -11.26
N PRO A 88 -2.52 -9.61 -12.40
CA PRO A 88 -1.16 -10.09 -12.61
C PRO A 88 -0.18 -9.37 -11.66
N MET A 89 0.83 -10.10 -11.22
CA MET A 89 1.87 -9.54 -10.34
C MET A 89 2.53 -8.31 -10.98
N LYS A 90 2.66 -8.29 -12.30
CA LYS A 90 3.23 -7.16 -13.02
C LYS A 90 2.48 -5.86 -12.74
N LYS A 91 1.17 -5.92 -12.58
CA LYS A 91 0.36 -4.73 -12.26
C LYS A 91 0.76 -4.17 -10.89
N VAL A 92 0.95 -5.06 -9.92
CA VAL A 92 1.37 -4.66 -8.57
C VAL A 92 2.78 -4.06 -8.62
N ILE A 93 3.70 -4.69 -9.34
CA ILE A 93 5.07 -4.19 -9.51
C ILE A 93 5.06 -2.79 -10.09
N ASN A 94 4.21 -2.52 -11.08
CA ASN A 94 4.09 -1.18 -11.66
C ASN A 94 3.65 -0.15 -10.63
N GLY A 95 2.87 -0.54 -9.63
CA GLY A 95 2.53 0.33 -8.52
C GLY A 95 3.76 0.78 -7.73
N TYR A 96 4.68 -0.14 -7.46
CA TYR A 96 5.94 0.18 -6.80
C TYR A 96 6.83 1.06 -7.67
N VAL A 97 6.90 0.78 -8.97
CA VAL A 97 7.66 1.61 -9.91
C VAL A 97 7.11 3.04 -9.89
N LYS A 98 5.81 3.20 -9.93
CA LYS A 98 5.17 4.52 -9.86
C LYS A 98 5.53 5.26 -8.57
N SER A 99 5.54 4.56 -7.43
CA SER A 99 5.88 5.15 -6.14
C SER A 99 7.34 5.61 -6.10
N VAL A 100 8.25 4.75 -6.52
CA VAL A 100 9.70 5.00 -6.40
C VAL A 100 10.18 5.99 -7.47
N GLU A 101 9.78 5.80 -8.72
CA GLU A 101 10.27 6.58 -9.84
C GLU A 101 9.44 7.83 -10.13
N GLY A 102 8.20 7.89 -9.67
CA GLY A 102 7.34 9.05 -9.84
C GLY A 102 7.66 10.17 -8.88
N LYS A 103 6.87 11.22 -8.92
CA LYS A 103 7.07 12.43 -8.09
C LYS A 103 6.00 12.59 -7.02
N GLY A 104 5.02 11.69 -6.98
CA GLY A 104 3.90 11.79 -6.04
C GLY A 104 4.29 11.50 -4.61
N THR A 105 3.52 12.04 -3.68
CA THR A 105 3.65 11.72 -2.26
C THR A 105 2.26 11.74 -1.64
N GLY A 106 2.06 10.95 -0.58
CA GLY A 106 0.77 10.83 0.08
C GLY A 106 -0.24 10.03 -0.73
N GLU A 107 0.21 9.30 -1.75
CA GLU A 107 -0.68 8.54 -2.63
C GLU A 107 -0.95 7.14 -2.09
N ILE A 108 -2.21 6.71 -2.26
CA ILE A 108 -2.59 5.32 -2.09
C ILE A 108 -2.74 4.77 -3.50
N ILE A 109 -1.75 4.00 -3.93
CA ILE A 109 -1.69 3.48 -5.29
C ILE A 109 -2.45 2.15 -5.31
N ARG A 110 -3.69 2.22 -5.76
CA ARG A 110 -4.60 1.07 -5.75
C ARG A 110 -4.46 0.25 -7.03
N MET A 111 -3.85 -0.91 -6.91
CA MET A 111 -3.69 -1.85 -8.00
C MET A 111 -4.76 -2.92 -7.90
N TYR A 112 -5.99 -2.54 -8.23
CA TYR A 112 -7.17 -3.39 -8.19
C TYR A 112 -7.70 -3.59 -9.61
N ASP A 113 -8.54 -4.60 -9.79
CA ASP A 113 -9.15 -4.87 -11.08
C ASP A 113 -10.66 -4.66 -11.09
N ASN A 114 -11.30 -4.68 -9.94
CA ASN A 114 -12.76 -4.59 -9.87
C ASN A 114 -13.23 -3.80 -8.66
N CYS A 115 -13.00 -2.52 -8.67
CA CYS A 115 -13.52 -1.65 -7.62
C CYS A 115 -14.07 -0.34 -8.16
#